data_b8e3284cf2c5565f1aaf73e4df4efbee
#
_entry.id   b8e3284cf2c5565f1aaf73e4df4efbee
#
_cell.length_a   1.000
_cell.length_b   1.000
_cell.length_c   1.000
_cell.angle_alpha   90.00
_cell.angle_beta   90.00
_cell.angle_gamma   90.00
#
_symmetry.space_group_name_H-M   'P 1'
#
loop_
_entity.id
_entity.type
_entity.pdbx_description
1 polymer ?
#
loop_
_entity_poly.entity_id
_entity_poly.type
_entity_poly.pdbx_seq_one_letter_code
_entity_poly.pdbx_strand_id
1 'polypeptide(L)'
;MPDNQKTKHYRIGTYAQNMGVTPDLLKHYEKMGLLHAQASENGYRYYPFSESVPLLECFALRNYEMPLQQMHDLLYEGTLEDLHEALGERAQALERRMLRDQTVLREYQAFDRWMKSMEGRSMYMLMEERQDVYFLPHSKGRDFLEDSRIRDLLPRWIEWMPAVKSCRKIVYRENEDCLADSYWGLAVPVSAAEECGIPVNDVVERLPGGRQMICHYRVNIALPKRNTVWFRVKEELKKASLKPSGPVRQIVLASLFSPDSRTACGWFAIPLDL
;
A
#
# COMPACT_ATOMS: atom_id res chain seq x y z
N MET A 1 -28.28 48.42 -21.65
CA MET A 1 -29.57 47.80 -21.95
C MET A 1 -29.59 46.50 -21.17
N PRO A 2 -30.49 46.30 -20.18
CA PRO A 2 -30.62 44.98 -19.54
C PRO A 2 -31.29 44.05 -20.53
N ASP A 3 -30.60 43.00 -20.93
CA ASP A 3 -31.08 41.95 -21.79
C ASP A 3 -32.13 41.13 -21.00
N ASN A 4 -33.39 41.38 -21.30
CA ASN A 4 -34.55 40.73 -20.68
C ASN A 4 -34.77 39.35 -21.31
N GLN A 5 -33.73 38.54 -21.40
CA GLN A 5 -33.84 37.15 -21.78
C GLN A 5 -34.54 36.40 -20.64
N LYS A 6 -35.79 36.03 -20.83
CA LYS A 6 -36.54 35.12 -19.92
C LYS A 6 -35.71 33.86 -19.69
N THR A 7 -35.23 33.66 -18.49
CA THR A 7 -34.46 32.48 -18.09
C THR A 7 -35.25 31.24 -18.49
N LYS A 8 -34.69 30.42 -19.40
CA LYS A 8 -35.35 29.22 -19.86
C LYS A 8 -35.24 28.12 -18.78
N HIS A 9 -36.38 27.57 -18.43
CA HIS A 9 -36.49 26.50 -17.45
C HIS A 9 -36.76 25.18 -18.14
N TYR A 10 -36.11 24.10 -17.66
CA TYR A 10 -36.22 22.79 -18.25
C TYR A 10 -36.80 21.81 -17.22
N ARG A 11 -37.71 20.94 -17.63
CA ARG A 11 -38.14 19.81 -16.77
C ARG A 11 -36.95 18.94 -16.45
N ILE A 12 -36.97 18.30 -15.27
CA ILE A 12 -35.87 17.46 -14.78
C ILE A 12 -35.35 16.44 -15.80
N GLY A 13 -36.25 15.75 -16.52
CA GLY A 13 -35.86 14.77 -17.57
C GLY A 13 -35.12 15.42 -18.74
N THR A 14 -35.62 16.55 -19.25
CA THR A 14 -34.98 17.29 -20.34
C THR A 14 -33.65 17.92 -19.90
N TYR A 15 -33.60 18.45 -18.68
CA TYR A 15 -32.37 19.02 -18.12
C TYR A 15 -31.30 17.93 -17.94
N ALA A 16 -31.66 16.79 -17.35
CA ALA A 16 -30.79 15.64 -17.18
C ALA A 16 -30.24 15.13 -18.53
N GLN A 17 -31.10 15.02 -19.55
CA GLN A 17 -30.70 14.61 -20.89
C GLN A 17 -29.69 15.58 -21.52
N ASN A 18 -29.95 16.90 -21.41
CA ASN A 18 -29.06 17.92 -21.95
C ASN A 18 -27.70 17.99 -21.25
N MET A 19 -27.68 17.68 -19.95
CA MET A 19 -26.44 17.65 -19.14
C MET A 19 -25.74 16.29 -19.15
N GLY A 20 -26.30 15.27 -19.81
CA GLY A 20 -25.72 13.92 -19.85
C GLY A 20 -25.74 13.18 -18.52
N VAL A 21 -26.72 13.47 -17.66
CA VAL A 21 -26.84 12.90 -16.31
C VAL A 21 -28.18 12.21 -16.09
N THR A 22 -28.34 11.54 -14.95
CA THR A 22 -29.61 10.94 -14.56
C THR A 22 -30.46 11.92 -13.74
N PRO A 23 -31.81 11.87 -13.84
CA PRO A 23 -32.70 12.65 -12.97
C PRO A 23 -32.44 12.39 -11.47
N ASP A 24 -32.04 11.18 -11.10
CA ASP A 24 -31.79 10.85 -9.69
C ASP A 24 -30.53 11.51 -9.15
N LEU A 25 -29.50 11.70 -9.98
CA LEU A 25 -28.33 12.50 -9.62
C LEU A 25 -28.72 13.95 -9.31
N LEU A 26 -29.57 14.55 -10.16
CA LEU A 26 -30.05 15.91 -9.94
C LEU A 26 -30.83 16.05 -8.64
N LYS A 27 -31.74 15.11 -8.35
CA LYS A 27 -32.47 15.05 -7.06
C LYS A 27 -31.53 14.91 -5.87
N HIS A 28 -30.47 14.09 -6.03
CA HIS A 28 -29.48 13.91 -4.99
C HIS A 28 -28.71 15.20 -4.69
N TYR A 29 -28.26 15.90 -5.72
CA TYR A 29 -27.56 17.17 -5.59
C TYR A 29 -28.49 18.27 -5.06
N GLU A 30 -29.75 18.30 -5.46
CA GLU A 30 -30.78 19.19 -4.88
C GLU A 30 -30.95 18.94 -3.37
N LYS A 31 -31.04 17.66 -2.95
CA LYS A 31 -31.14 17.30 -1.54
C LYS A 31 -29.92 17.72 -0.72
N MET A 32 -28.76 17.77 -1.35
CA MET A 32 -27.50 18.23 -0.73
C MET A 32 -27.30 19.75 -0.80
N GLY A 33 -28.26 20.51 -1.38
CA GLY A 33 -28.16 21.96 -1.53
C GLY A 33 -27.21 22.41 -2.67
N LEU A 34 -26.69 21.49 -3.47
CA LEU A 34 -25.75 21.77 -4.55
C LEU A 34 -26.43 22.27 -5.82
N LEU A 35 -27.73 22.04 -5.98
CA LEU A 35 -28.57 22.53 -7.07
C LEU A 35 -29.90 23.04 -6.55
N HIS A 36 -30.50 24.01 -7.26
CA HIS A 36 -31.76 24.63 -6.85
C HIS A 36 -32.81 24.46 -7.94
N ALA A 37 -33.74 23.53 -7.72
CA ALA A 37 -34.88 23.37 -8.58
C ALA A 37 -35.99 24.36 -8.19
N GLN A 38 -36.72 24.84 -9.18
CA GLN A 38 -37.97 25.56 -8.95
C GLN A 38 -39.14 24.58 -9.04
N ALA A 39 -39.94 24.48 -7.98
CA ALA A 39 -41.16 23.70 -8.00
C ALA A 39 -42.28 24.52 -8.68
N SER A 40 -42.98 23.91 -9.64
CA SER A 40 -44.20 24.49 -10.18
C SER A 40 -45.40 24.16 -9.30
N GLU A 41 -46.49 24.87 -9.48
CA GLU A 41 -47.79 24.60 -8.80
C GLU A 41 -48.26 23.14 -8.99
N ASN A 42 -47.82 22.50 -10.05
CA ASN A 42 -48.14 21.10 -10.37
C ASN A 42 -47.14 20.07 -9.79
N GLY A 43 -46.22 20.49 -8.91
CA GLY A 43 -45.23 19.63 -8.24
C GLY A 43 -44.05 19.16 -9.12
N TYR A 44 -43.98 19.61 -10.38
CA TYR A 44 -42.84 19.28 -11.25
C TYR A 44 -41.62 20.15 -10.93
N ARG A 45 -40.43 19.54 -10.97
CA ARG A 45 -39.13 20.22 -10.82
C ARG A 45 -38.67 20.80 -12.16
N TYR A 46 -38.31 22.07 -12.12
CA TYR A 46 -37.72 22.79 -13.24
C TYR A 46 -36.37 23.37 -12.82
N TYR A 47 -35.37 23.20 -13.68
CA TYR A 47 -34.04 23.74 -13.49
C TYR A 47 -33.81 24.88 -14.51
N PRO A 48 -33.41 26.09 -14.05
CA PRO A 48 -32.99 27.14 -14.95
C PRO A 48 -31.65 26.76 -15.60
N PHE A 49 -31.36 27.33 -16.77
CA PHE A 49 -30.07 27.08 -17.44
C PHE A 49 -28.88 27.47 -16.56
N SER A 50 -29.01 28.45 -15.69
CA SER A 50 -27.98 28.91 -14.76
C SER A 50 -27.48 27.82 -13.82
N GLU A 51 -28.32 26.82 -13.48
CA GLU A 51 -27.91 25.67 -12.65
C GLU A 51 -26.90 24.73 -13.36
N SER A 52 -26.66 24.92 -14.67
CA SER A 52 -25.64 24.17 -15.40
C SER A 52 -24.22 24.49 -14.91
N VAL A 53 -23.96 25.70 -14.45
CA VAL A 53 -22.65 26.12 -13.95
C VAL A 53 -22.33 25.41 -12.64
N PRO A 54 -23.12 25.54 -11.56
CA PRO A 54 -22.85 24.79 -10.32
C PRO A 54 -22.84 23.27 -10.54
N LEU A 55 -23.64 22.72 -11.46
CA LEU A 55 -23.60 21.30 -11.77
C LEU A 55 -22.24 20.89 -12.36
N LEU A 56 -21.68 21.67 -13.27
CA LEU A 56 -20.36 21.38 -13.87
C LEU A 56 -19.25 21.55 -12.85
N GLU A 57 -19.32 22.56 -11.99
CA GLU A 57 -18.37 22.72 -10.87
C GLU A 57 -18.43 21.53 -9.89
N CYS A 58 -19.62 21.02 -9.58
CA CYS A 58 -19.76 19.80 -8.79
C CYS A 58 -19.05 18.61 -9.44
N PHE A 59 -19.10 18.46 -10.77
CA PHE A 59 -18.37 17.39 -11.45
C PHE A 59 -16.86 17.61 -11.41
N ALA A 60 -16.39 18.84 -11.59
CA ALA A 60 -14.98 19.15 -11.44
C ALA A 60 -14.47 18.80 -10.03
N LEU A 61 -15.14 19.26 -8.98
CA LEU A 61 -14.78 18.96 -7.60
C LEU A 61 -14.89 17.47 -7.25
N ARG A 62 -15.89 16.77 -7.81
CA ARG A 62 -16.03 15.32 -7.65
C ARG A 62 -14.85 14.53 -8.23
N ASN A 63 -14.29 15.01 -9.36
CA ASN A 63 -13.10 14.38 -9.94
C ASN A 63 -11.85 14.53 -9.05
N TYR A 64 -11.83 15.52 -8.15
CA TYR A 64 -10.85 15.63 -7.07
C TYR A 64 -11.22 14.76 -5.85
N GLU A 65 -12.23 13.87 -5.96
CA GLU A 65 -12.73 13.03 -4.85
C GLU A 65 -13.21 13.85 -3.63
N MET A 66 -13.70 15.07 -3.88
CA MET A 66 -14.19 15.94 -2.81
C MET A 66 -15.53 15.47 -2.26
N PRO A 67 -15.74 15.40 -0.92
CA PRO A 67 -17.02 15.08 -0.32
C PRO A 67 -18.10 16.11 -0.67
N LEU A 68 -19.35 15.65 -0.84
CA LEU A 68 -20.46 16.52 -1.22
C LEU A 68 -20.67 17.70 -0.28
N GLN A 69 -20.51 17.51 1.04
CA GLN A 69 -20.65 18.59 2.01
C GLN A 69 -19.57 19.67 1.79
N GLN A 70 -18.32 19.25 1.59
CA GLN A 70 -17.23 20.19 1.31
C GLN A 70 -17.43 20.93 -0.01
N MET A 71 -18.02 20.27 -1.04
CA MET A 71 -18.38 20.94 -2.29
C MET A 71 -19.41 22.04 -2.05
N HIS A 72 -20.46 21.76 -1.25
CA HIS A 72 -21.47 22.77 -0.91
C HIS A 72 -20.83 23.97 -0.21
N ASP A 73 -20.05 23.74 0.84
CA ASP A 73 -19.45 24.79 1.64
C ASP A 73 -18.52 25.69 0.78
N LEU A 74 -17.73 25.07 -0.12
CA LEU A 74 -16.85 25.80 -1.04
C LEU A 74 -17.61 26.59 -2.11
N LEU A 75 -18.65 26.01 -2.72
CA LEU A 75 -19.36 26.65 -3.83
C LEU A 75 -20.27 27.80 -3.42
N TYR A 76 -20.81 27.76 -2.18
CA TYR A 76 -21.81 28.73 -1.73
C TYR A 76 -21.35 29.61 -0.58
N GLU A 77 -20.35 29.19 0.19
CA GLU A 77 -19.90 29.92 1.38
C GLU A 77 -18.39 30.22 1.35
N GLY A 78 -17.62 29.55 0.46
CA GLY A 78 -16.17 29.65 0.41
C GLY A 78 -15.64 30.82 -0.45
N THR A 79 -14.35 31.06 -0.30
CA THR A 79 -13.56 31.99 -1.09
C THR A 79 -12.68 31.22 -2.12
N LEU A 80 -12.03 31.96 -3.04
CA LEU A 80 -11.06 31.34 -3.95
C LEU A 80 -9.84 30.79 -3.22
N GLU A 81 -9.47 31.40 -2.11
CA GLU A 81 -8.39 30.97 -1.22
C GLU A 81 -8.75 29.63 -0.55
N ASP A 82 -9.97 29.47 -0.05
CA ASP A 82 -10.48 28.22 0.53
C ASP A 82 -10.51 27.10 -0.52
N LEU A 83 -10.95 27.42 -1.73
CA LEU A 83 -10.94 26.46 -2.85
C LEU A 83 -9.51 26.04 -3.21
N HIS A 84 -8.57 27.00 -3.28
CA HIS A 84 -7.16 26.72 -3.57
C HIS A 84 -6.54 25.80 -2.52
N GLU A 85 -6.77 26.05 -1.23
CA GLU A 85 -6.29 25.23 -0.12
C GLU A 85 -6.88 23.81 -0.20
N ALA A 86 -8.19 23.68 -0.37
CA ALA A 86 -8.86 22.39 -0.47
C ALA A 86 -8.38 21.57 -1.68
N LEU A 87 -8.17 22.20 -2.83
CA LEU A 87 -7.61 21.52 -4.01
C LEU A 87 -6.15 21.10 -3.79
N GLY A 88 -5.36 21.92 -3.08
CA GLY A 88 -3.99 21.57 -2.69
C GLY A 88 -3.92 20.32 -1.80
N GLU A 89 -4.80 20.21 -0.80
CA GLU A 89 -4.91 19.02 0.03
C GLU A 89 -5.29 17.77 -0.78
N ARG A 90 -6.22 17.91 -1.73
CA ARG A 90 -6.62 16.80 -2.61
C ARG A 90 -5.51 16.38 -3.54
N ALA A 91 -4.77 17.33 -4.11
CA ALA A 91 -3.60 17.03 -4.94
C ALA A 91 -2.56 16.21 -4.18
N GLN A 92 -2.21 16.63 -2.95
CA GLN A 92 -1.30 15.87 -2.09
C GLN A 92 -1.81 14.46 -1.76
N ALA A 93 -3.11 14.30 -1.50
CA ALA A 93 -3.70 12.99 -1.24
C ALA A 93 -3.63 12.07 -2.48
N LEU A 94 -3.88 12.62 -3.68
CA LEU A 94 -3.75 11.91 -4.95
C LEU A 94 -2.30 11.52 -5.24
N GLU A 95 -1.33 12.39 -5.00
CA GLU A 95 0.09 12.08 -5.16
C GLU A 95 0.54 10.92 -4.28
N ARG A 96 0.12 10.92 -2.99
CA ARG A 96 0.39 9.79 -2.07
C ARG A 96 -0.24 8.50 -2.56
N ARG A 97 -1.47 8.55 -3.07
CA ARG A 97 -2.15 7.38 -3.63
C ARG A 97 -1.44 6.87 -4.89
N MET A 98 -1.06 7.76 -5.80
CA MET A 98 -0.30 7.38 -7.00
C MET A 98 1.02 6.69 -6.64
N LEU A 99 1.79 7.23 -5.68
CA LEU A 99 3.02 6.60 -5.19
C LEU A 99 2.75 5.21 -4.63
N ARG A 100 1.68 5.05 -3.84
CA ARG A 100 1.28 3.76 -3.28
C ARG A 100 0.92 2.75 -4.37
N ASP A 101 0.09 3.14 -5.33
CA ASP A 101 -0.36 2.27 -6.43
C ASP A 101 0.83 1.86 -7.32
N GLN A 102 1.75 2.78 -7.62
CA GLN A 102 2.99 2.50 -8.34
C GLN A 102 3.88 1.52 -7.57
N THR A 103 3.97 1.68 -6.25
CA THR A 103 4.74 0.81 -5.38
C THR A 103 4.15 -0.60 -5.36
N VAL A 104 2.83 -0.75 -5.23
CA VAL A 104 2.14 -2.05 -5.30
C VAL A 104 2.36 -2.72 -6.65
N LEU A 105 2.28 -1.97 -7.74
CA LEU A 105 2.52 -2.49 -9.09
C LEU A 105 3.97 -2.98 -9.27
N ARG A 106 4.96 -2.23 -8.79
CA ARG A 106 6.38 -2.63 -8.78
C ARG A 106 6.59 -3.96 -8.04
N GLU A 107 5.98 -4.09 -6.87
CA GLU A 107 6.08 -5.29 -6.05
C GLU A 107 5.41 -6.51 -6.70
N TYR A 108 4.24 -6.32 -7.34
CA TYR A 108 3.61 -7.36 -8.14
C TYR A 108 4.51 -7.82 -9.28
N GLN A 109 5.09 -6.88 -10.03
CA GLN A 109 6.01 -7.21 -11.13
C GLN A 109 7.27 -7.92 -10.65
N ALA A 110 7.79 -7.54 -9.47
CA ALA A 110 8.92 -8.24 -8.85
C ALA A 110 8.54 -9.67 -8.43
N PHE A 111 7.35 -9.85 -7.86
CA PHE A 111 6.82 -11.16 -7.50
C PHE A 111 6.59 -12.05 -8.74
N ASP A 112 6.02 -11.50 -9.83
CA ASP A 112 5.82 -12.23 -11.09
C ASP A 112 7.14 -12.70 -11.70
N ARG A 113 8.17 -11.84 -11.74
CA ARG A 113 9.53 -12.23 -12.18
C ARG A 113 10.11 -13.33 -11.29
N TRP A 114 9.93 -13.17 -9.96
CA TRP A 114 10.39 -14.19 -9.01
C TRP A 114 9.66 -15.52 -9.23
N MET A 115 8.35 -15.53 -9.42
CA MET A 115 7.56 -16.75 -9.70
C MET A 115 8.07 -17.46 -10.97
N LYS A 116 8.34 -16.72 -12.04
CA LYS A 116 8.91 -17.25 -13.28
C LYS A 116 10.29 -17.88 -13.05
N SER A 117 11.13 -17.25 -12.22
CA SER A 117 12.45 -17.79 -11.88
C SER A 117 12.40 -19.10 -11.08
N MET A 118 11.28 -19.34 -10.39
CA MET A 118 11.04 -20.54 -9.58
C MET A 118 10.35 -21.69 -10.35
N GLU A 119 10.05 -21.53 -11.64
CA GLU A 119 9.43 -22.58 -12.43
C GLU A 119 10.28 -23.84 -12.44
N GLY A 120 9.68 -24.99 -12.12
CA GLY A 120 10.38 -26.28 -12.02
C GLY A 120 11.37 -26.41 -10.84
N ARG A 121 11.46 -25.41 -9.96
CA ARG A 121 12.42 -25.39 -8.84
C ARG A 121 11.72 -25.20 -7.51
N SER A 122 12.21 -25.90 -6.50
CA SER A 122 11.78 -25.68 -5.11
C SER A 122 12.75 -24.78 -4.32
N MET A 123 14.03 -24.74 -4.76
CA MET A 123 15.10 -23.95 -4.15
C MET A 123 16.23 -23.73 -5.15
N TYR A 124 16.87 -22.57 -5.12
CA TYR A 124 18.16 -22.32 -5.77
C TYR A 124 18.91 -21.19 -5.08
N MET A 125 20.22 -21.16 -5.25
CA MET A 125 21.12 -20.18 -4.64
C MET A 125 21.94 -19.47 -5.72
N LEU A 126 22.18 -18.18 -5.53
CA LEU A 126 23.07 -17.39 -6.37
C LEU A 126 23.63 -16.19 -5.59
N MET A 127 24.74 -15.65 -6.07
CA MET A 127 25.29 -14.41 -5.52
C MET A 127 24.60 -13.21 -6.16
N GLU A 128 24.09 -12.32 -5.33
CA GLU A 128 23.45 -11.07 -5.77
C GLU A 128 23.93 -9.88 -4.97
N GLU A 129 23.95 -8.73 -5.63
CA GLU A 129 24.10 -7.45 -4.94
C GLU A 129 22.76 -7.04 -4.35
N ARG A 130 22.73 -6.70 -3.05
CA ARG A 130 21.53 -6.30 -2.34
C ARG A 130 21.73 -4.94 -1.68
N GLN A 131 20.66 -4.19 -1.62
CA GLN A 131 20.63 -2.91 -0.90
C GLN A 131 20.56 -3.15 0.60
N ASP A 132 20.99 -2.14 1.35
CA ASP A 132 20.70 -2.05 2.79
C ASP A 132 19.20 -2.06 3.00
N VAL A 133 18.78 -2.64 4.11
CA VAL A 133 17.38 -2.65 4.51
C VAL A 133 17.22 -2.11 5.93
N TYR A 134 16.15 -1.37 6.16
CA TYR A 134 15.66 -1.12 7.51
C TYR A 134 14.88 -2.34 8.00
N PHE A 135 15.10 -2.69 9.25
CA PHE A 135 14.43 -3.79 9.92
C PHE A 135 13.80 -3.30 11.23
N LEU A 136 12.48 -3.39 11.32
CA LEU A 136 11.70 -3.09 12.52
C LEU A 136 11.36 -4.41 13.22
N PRO A 137 12.05 -4.82 14.30
CA PRO A 137 11.72 -6.02 15.03
C PRO A 137 10.41 -5.83 15.80
N HIS A 138 9.54 -6.84 15.82
CA HIS A 138 8.35 -6.84 16.68
C HIS A 138 8.30 -8.01 17.67
N SER A 139 9.16 -9.02 17.48
CA SER A 139 9.23 -10.15 18.43
C SER A 139 10.62 -10.78 18.46
N LYS A 140 10.95 -11.42 19.57
CA LYS A 140 12.14 -12.26 19.73
C LYS A 140 11.69 -13.69 20.07
N GLY A 141 12.17 -14.68 19.33
CA GLY A 141 11.74 -16.05 19.50
C GLY A 141 10.23 -16.21 19.26
N ARG A 142 9.46 -16.31 20.34
CA ARG A 142 7.99 -16.44 20.31
C ARG A 142 7.26 -15.32 21.04
N ASP A 143 7.99 -14.37 21.62
CA ASP A 143 7.44 -13.34 22.47
C ASP A 143 7.49 -11.98 21.75
N PHE A 144 6.41 -11.20 21.87
CA PHE A 144 6.40 -9.85 21.38
C PHE A 144 7.34 -8.95 22.20
N LEU A 145 7.97 -7.99 21.52
CA LEU A 145 8.76 -6.96 22.19
C LEU A 145 7.82 -5.92 22.80
N GLU A 146 7.96 -5.68 24.09
CA GLU A 146 7.15 -4.69 24.83
C GLU A 146 7.80 -3.29 24.76
N ASP A 147 7.84 -2.71 23.55
CA ASP A 147 8.35 -1.36 23.33
C ASP A 147 7.29 -0.52 22.62
N SER A 148 6.91 0.59 23.24
CA SER A 148 5.88 1.50 22.67
C SER A 148 6.32 2.08 21.33
N ARG A 149 7.61 2.39 21.15
CA ARG A 149 8.18 2.95 19.92
C ARG A 149 8.01 2.01 18.73
N ILE A 150 8.07 0.69 18.96
CA ILE A 150 7.78 -0.32 17.94
C ILE A 150 6.28 -0.29 17.60
N ARG A 151 5.40 -0.24 18.60
CA ARG A 151 3.94 -0.20 18.40
C ARG A 151 3.49 1.04 17.62
N ASP A 152 4.15 2.18 17.84
CA ASP A 152 3.85 3.42 17.15
C ASP A 152 4.26 3.39 15.66
N LEU A 153 5.34 2.67 15.33
CA LEU A 153 5.83 2.53 13.96
C LEU A 153 5.08 1.48 13.15
N LEU A 154 4.67 0.36 13.76
CA LEU A 154 4.09 -0.78 13.06
C LEU A 154 2.93 -0.42 12.11
N PRO A 155 1.91 0.36 12.51
CA PRO A 155 0.82 0.72 11.61
C PRO A 155 1.31 1.46 10.36
N ARG A 156 2.25 2.38 10.53
CA ARG A 156 2.81 3.18 9.44
C ARG A 156 3.67 2.37 8.48
N TRP A 157 4.34 1.32 8.96
CA TRP A 157 5.07 0.37 8.14
C TRP A 157 4.14 -0.59 7.40
N ILE A 158 3.10 -1.12 8.09
CA ILE A 158 2.12 -2.05 7.52
C ILE A 158 1.36 -1.40 6.35
N GLU A 159 1.09 -0.11 6.42
CA GLU A 159 0.43 0.66 5.35
C GLU A 159 1.15 0.51 4.00
N TRP A 160 2.47 0.33 4.00
CA TRP A 160 3.30 0.20 2.80
C TRP A 160 3.56 -1.25 2.36
N MET A 161 2.86 -2.23 2.95
CA MET A 161 2.90 -3.57 2.38
C MET A 161 2.22 -3.58 1.00
N PRO A 162 2.77 -4.29 -0.01
CA PRO A 162 3.84 -5.31 0.07
C PRO A 162 5.29 -4.82 -0.12
N ALA A 163 5.58 -3.53 -0.23
CA ALA A 163 6.96 -3.03 -0.29
C ALA A 163 7.71 -3.30 1.02
N VAL A 164 7.06 -3.05 2.14
CA VAL A 164 7.45 -3.58 3.44
C VAL A 164 7.12 -5.06 3.50
N LYS A 165 8.07 -5.89 3.87
CA LYS A 165 7.93 -7.36 3.87
C LYS A 165 8.11 -7.95 5.26
N SER A 166 7.41 -9.05 5.52
CA SER A 166 7.70 -9.86 6.71
C SER A 166 9.12 -10.41 6.63
N CYS A 167 9.89 -10.16 7.66
CA CYS A 167 11.30 -10.52 7.73
C CYS A 167 11.62 -11.22 9.03
N ARG A 168 12.47 -12.22 8.96
CA ARG A 168 13.09 -12.87 10.11
C ARG A 168 14.59 -12.62 10.07
N LYS A 169 15.13 -12.00 11.11
CA LYS A 169 16.56 -11.89 11.35
C LYS A 169 17.01 -13.07 12.21
N ILE A 170 17.89 -13.91 11.67
CA ILE A 170 18.43 -15.10 12.32
C ILE A 170 19.88 -14.82 12.69
N VAL A 171 20.18 -14.81 13.98
CA VAL A 171 21.57 -14.74 14.46
C VAL A 171 22.17 -16.15 14.30
N TYR A 172 23.07 -16.28 13.31
CA TYR A 172 23.67 -17.58 13.00
C TYR A 172 24.68 -17.98 14.08
N ARG A 173 24.54 -19.21 14.59
CA ARG A 173 25.49 -19.91 15.46
C ARG A 173 25.59 -21.34 14.98
N GLU A 174 26.83 -21.83 14.85
CA GLU A 174 27.10 -23.10 14.16
C GLU A 174 26.42 -24.31 14.80
N ASN A 175 26.38 -24.39 16.13
CA ASN A 175 25.96 -25.54 16.88
C ASN A 175 24.62 -25.39 17.63
N GLU A 176 23.88 -24.29 17.41
CA GLU A 176 22.67 -23.98 18.14
C GLU A 176 21.42 -23.96 17.23
N ASP A 177 20.26 -24.15 17.84
CA ASP A 177 19.00 -23.83 17.20
C ASP A 177 18.85 -22.29 17.12
N CYS A 178 19.44 -21.73 16.07
CA CYS A 178 19.45 -20.28 15.83
C CYS A 178 18.05 -19.64 15.76
N LEU A 179 17.00 -20.43 15.87
CA LEU A 179 15.63 -19.95 15.72
C LEU A 179 15.05 -19.43 17.03
N ALA A 180 15.56 -19.92 18.17
CA ALA A 180 15.16 -19.41 19.48
C ALA A 180 15.56 -17.93 19.69
N ASP A 181 16.73 -17.55 19.17
CA ASP A 181 17.27 -16.18 19.24
C ASP A 181 16.96 -15.31 18.03
N SER A 182 16.07 -15.78 17.13
CA SER A 182 15.71 -15.01 15.96
C SER A 182 14.69 -13.93 16.28
N TYR A 183 14.73 -12.86 15.50
CA TYR A 183 13.75 -11.76 15.58
C TYR A 183 12.82 -11.82 14.38
N TRP A 184 11.51 -11.74 14.60
CA TRP A 184 10.55 -11.45 13.57
C TRP A 184 10.27 -9.95 13.53
N GLY A 185 10.03 -9.45 12.35
CA GLY A 185 9.78 -8.03 12.14
C GLY A 185 9.36 -7.75 10.71
N LEU A 186 9.45 -6.48 10.37
CA LEU A 186 9.21 -5.96 9.05
C LEU A 186 10.53 -5.45 8.47
N ALA A 187 10.72 -5.61 7.18
CA ALA A 187 11.89 -5.08 6.47
C ALA A 187 11.49 -4.33 5.20
N VAL A 188 12.22 -3.27 4.91
CA VAL A 188 12.04 -2.47 3.71
C VAL A 188 13.42 -2.02 3.19
N PRO A 189 13.70 -2.00 1.88
CA PRO A 189 14.89 -1.37 1.33
C PRO A 189 14.99 0.10 1.77
N VAL A 190 16.20 0.57 2.10
CA VAL A 190 16.42 1.95 2.56
C VAL A 190 15.87 2.95 1.54
N SER A 191 16.17 2.76 0.25
CA SER A 191 15.67 3.63 -0.81
C SER A 191 14.14 3.68 -0.92
N ALA A 192 13.47 2.53 -0.71
CA ALA A 192 12.00 2.48 -0.71
C ALA A 192 11.41 3.14 0.53
N ALA A 193 12.07 3.04 1.69
CA ALA A 193 11.64 3.74 2.89
C ALA A 193 11.73 5.27 2.72
N GLU A 194 12.79 5.75 2.11
CA GLU A 194 12.98 7.18 1.79
C GLU A 194 11.94 7.66 0.77
N GLU A 195 11.75 6.93 -0.33
CA GLU A 195 10.75 7.25 -1.37
C GLU A 195 9.32 7.33 -0.80
N CYS A 196 8.97 6.39 0.07
CA CYS A 196 7.63 6.29 0.65
C CYS A 196 7.44 7.13 1.92
N GLY A 197 8.47 7.78 2.43
CA GLY A 197 8.42 8.53 3.68
C GLY A 197 8.09 7.65 4.90
N ILE A 198 8.59 6.40 4.91
CA ILE A 198 8.38 5.46 6.03
C ILE A 198 9.21 5.93 7.22
N PRO A 199 8.60 6.18 8.38
CA PRO A 199 9.31 6.71 9.54
C PRO A 199 10.28 5.69 10.13
N VAL A 200 11.45 6.17 10.54
CA VAL A 200 12.53 5.40 11.16
C VAL A 200 12.92 6.09 12.48
N ASN A 201 13.18 5.30 13.52
CA ASN A 201 13.71 5.76 14.80
C ASN A 201 14.81 4.81 15.32
N ASP A 202 15.22 4.97 16.55
CA ASP A 202 16.31 4.23 17.19
C ASP A 202 16.02 2.73 17.45
N VAL A 203 14.78 2.27 17.34
CA VAL A 203 14.44 0.83 17.41
C VAL A 203 14.53 0.13 16.05
N VAL A 204 14.68 0.89 14.96
CA VAL A 204 14.85 0.35 13.61
C VAL A 204 16.33 0.09 13.35
N GLU A 205 16.64 -1.15 13.02
CA GLU A 205 18.01 -1.54 12.68
C GLU A 205 18.26 -1.34 11.18
N ARG A 206 19.41 -0.79 10.81
CA ARG A 206 19.89 -0.83 9.43
C ARG A 206 20.74 -2.08 9.24
N LEU A 207 20.28 -2.99 8.42
CA LEU A 207 20.99 -4.22 8.09
C LEU A 207 21.70 -4.03 6.74
N PRO A 208 23.03 -4.30 6.68
CA PRO A 208 23.82 -4.02 5.48
C PRO A 208 23.44 -4.89 4.30
N GLY A 209 23.49 -4.29 3.13
CA GLY A 209 23.39 -4.96 1.84
C GLY A 209 24.72 -5.55 1.37
N GLY A 210 25.09 -5.24 0.14
CA GLY A 210 26.30 -5.72 -0.52
C GLY A 210 26.10 -7.07 -1.20
N ARG A 211 27.22 -7.69 -1.58
CA ARG A 211 27.22 -8.97 -2.27
C ARG A 211 26.92 -10.11 -1.30
N GLN A 212 25.79 -10.76 -1.46
CA GLN A 212 25.28 -11.79 -0.55
C GLN A 212 24.83 -13.02 -1.34
N MET A 213 24.89 -14.19 -0.69
CA MET A 213 24.22 -15.37 -1.23
C MET A 213 22.73 -15.28 -0.97
N ILE A 214 21.95 -15.33 -2.04
CA ILE A 214 20.51 -15.36 -1.98
C ILE A 214 20.03 -16.77 -2.24
N CYS A 215 19.29 -17.32 -1.26
CA CYS A 215 18.66 -18.64 -1.40
C CYS A 215 17.16 -18.43 -1.58
N HIS A 216 16.68 -18.56 -2.81
CA HIS A 216 15.26 -18.55 -3.13
C HIS A 216 14.61 -19.89 -2.78
N TYR A 217 13.40 -19.85 -2.22
CA TYR A 217 12.67 -21.07 -1.88
C TYR A 217 11.17 -20.96 -2.15
N ARG A 218 10.61 -22.08 -2.60
CA ARG A 218 9.16 -22.33 -2.68
C ARG A 218 8.90 -23.75 -2.18
N VAL A 219 8.36 -23.89 -0.98
CA VAL A 219 8.25 -25.19 -0.31
C VAL A 219 6.87 -25.39 0.28
N ASN A 220 6.40 -26.61 0.25
CA ASN A 220 5.26 -27.05 1.03
C ASN A 220 5.78 -27.72 2.32
N ILE A 221 5.30 -27.28 3.45
CA ILE A 221 5.70 -27.71 4.79
C ILE A 221 4.50 -28.37 5.44
N ALA A 222 4.58 -29.68 5.72
CA ALA A 222 3.59 -30.37 6.50
C ALA A 222 3.58 -29.83 7.95
N LEU A 223 2.39 -29.55 8.48
CA LEU A 223 2.21 -29.16 9.88
C LEU A 223 2.14 -30.41 10.77
N PRO A 224 2.66 -30.38 12.00
CA PRO A 224 3.21 -29.24 12.73
C PRO A 224 4.73 -29.01 12.54
N LYS A 225 5.38 -29.60 11.53
CA LYS A 225 6.83 -29.43 11.33
C LYS A 225 7.18 -27.95 11.17
N ARG A 226 8.07 -27.46 12.03
CA ARG A 226 8.54 -26.07 12.02
C ARG A 226 9.94 -26.02 11.40
N ASN A 227 10.24 -24.91 10.66
CA ASN A 227 11.58 -24.50 10.22
C ASN A 227 12.31 -25.42 9.22
N THR A 228 11.60 -26.27 8.47
CA THR A 228 12.22 -27.16 7.48
C THR A 228 13.01 -26.41 6.41
N VAL A 229 12.64 -25.15 6.07
CA VAL A 229 13.36 -24.38 5.05
C VAL A 229 14.76 -23.99 5.51
N TRP A 230 14.87 -23.42 6.72
CA TRP A 230 16.17 -23.04 7.27
C TRP A 230 17.12 -24.23 7.43
N PHE A 231 16.62 -25.37 7.88
CA PHE A 231 17.44 -26.59 7.94
C PHE A 231 18.01 -26.99 6.57
N ARG A 232 17.19 -26.96 5.52
CA ARG A 232 17.68 -27.24 4.16
C ARG A 232 18.75 -26.25 3.71
N VAL A 233 18.54 -24.96 3.98
CA VAL A 233 19.55 -23.93 3.70
C VAL A 233 20.85 -24.21 4.44
N LYS A 234 20.79 -24.55 5.73
CA LYS A 234 21.99 -24.91 6.54
C LYS A 234 22.73 -26.11 5.95
N GLU A 235 22.02 -27.14 5.51
CA GLU A 235 22.63 -28.32 4.86
C GLU A 235 23.35 -27.96 3.57
N GLU A 236 22.75 -27.11 2.72
CA GLU A 236 23.39 -26.67 1.47
C GLU A 236 24.62 -25.80 1.75
N LEU A 237 24.57 -24.88 2.72
CA LEU A 237 25.74 -24.11 3.15
C LEU A 237 26.86 -25.02 3.66
N LYS A 238 26.52 -26.02 4.47
CA LYS A 238 27.49 -27.00 5.00
C LYS A 238 28.16 -27.80 3.87
N LYS A 239 27.38 -28.31 2.91
CA LYS A 239 27.92 -29.01 1.73
C LYS A 239 28.87 -28.15 0.91
N ALA A 240 28.58 -26.85 0.80
CA ALA A 240 29.41 -25.88 0.10
C ALA A 240 30.59 -25.35 0.95
N SER A 241 30.73 -25.78 2.21
CA SER A 241 31.70 -25.27 3.19
C SER A 241 31.60 -23.74 3.39
N LEU A 242 30.39 -23.19 3.28
CA LEU A 242 30.11 -21.78 3.46
C LEU A 242 29.54 -21.50 4.85
N LYS A 243 30.01 -20.41 5.46
CA LYS A 243 29.52 -19.93 6.77
C LYS A 243 29.01 -18.49 6.64
N PRO A 244 27.82 -18.18 7.21
CA PRO A 244 27.37 -16.81 7.32
C PRO A 244 28.33 -15.97 8.16
N SER A 245 28.71 -14.79 7.65
CA SER A 245 29.56 -13.83 8.36
C SER A 245 28.78 -12.86 9.24
N GLY A 246 27.45 -12.93 9.20
CA GLY A 246 26.56 -12.06 9.95
C GLY A 246 25.13 -12.61 10.04
N PRO A 247 24.18 -11.81 10.50
CA PRO A 247 22.79 -12.23 10.63
C PRO A 247 22.17 -12.54 9.27
N VAL A 248 21.55 -13.72 9.18
CA VAL A 248 20.81 -14.14 8.00
C VAL A 248 19.42 -13.53 8.01
N ARG A 249 18.98 -13.00 6.87
CA ARG A 249 17.64 -12.44 6.71
C ARG A 249 16.76 -13.39 5.90
N GLN A 250 15.65 -13.80 6.47
CA GLN A 250 14.61 -14.53 5.74
C GLN A 250 13.50 -13.55 5.37
N ILE A 251 13.30 -13.31 4.11
CA ILE A 251 12.17 -12.53 3.60
C ILE A 251 11.07 -13.51 3.18
N VAL A 252 9.87 -13.29 3.67
CA VAL A 252 8.68 -14.06 3.29
C VAL A 252 7.91 -13.25 2.26
N LEU A 253 7.77 -13.81 1.05
CA LEU A 253 6.96 -13.21 -0.02
C LEU A 253 5.49 -13.56 0.13
N ALA A 254 5.20 -14.83 0.36
CA ALA A 254 3.83 -15.29 0.59
C ALA A 254 3.81 -16.57 1.43
N SER A 255 2.70 -16.78 2.11
CA SER A 255 2.37 -18.01 2.81
C SER A 255 0.91 -18.37 2.57
N LEU A 256 0.68 -19.58 2.05
CA LEU A 256 -0.66 -20.14 1.88
C LEU A 256 -0.88 -21.24 2.90
N PHE A 257 -1.98 -21.20 3.58
CA PHE A 257 -2.29 -22.13 4.67
C PHE A 257 -3.37 -23.11 4.23
N SER A 258 -3.16 -24.38 4.53
CA SER A 258 -4.12 -25.48 4.46
C SER A 258 -4.20 -26.17 5.83
N PRO A 259 -5.24 -26.98 6.11
CA PRO A 259 -5.35 -27.63 7.42
C PRO A 259 -4.09 -28.38 7.86
N ASP A 260 -3.44 -29.10 6.93
CA ASP A 260 -2.32 -29.99 7.22
C ASP A 260 -0.97 -29.48 6.67
N SER A 261 -0.96 -28.35 5.99
CA SER A 261 0.25 -27.86 5.34
C SER A 261 0.28 -26.34 5.18
N ARG A 262 1.50 -25.83 4.95
CA ARG A 262 1.75 -24.45 4.61
C ARG A 262 2.67 -24.40 3.39
N THR A 263 2.23 -23.77 2.33
CA THR A 263 3.14 -23.38 1.24
C THR A 263 3.77 -22.04 1.59
N ALA A 264 5.08 -22.00 1.70
CA ALA A 264 5.85 -20.80 1.98
C ALA A 264 6.82 -20.50 0.84
N CYS A 265 6.94 -19.25 0.49
CA CYS A 265 7.87 -18.78 -0.53
C CYS A 265 8.56 -17.47 -0.12
N GLY A 266 9.78 -17.27 -0.64
CA GLY A 266 10.61 -16.13 -0.31
C GLY A 266 12.09 -16.39 -0.60
N TRP A 267 12.94 -15.68 0.13
CA TRP A 267 14.38 -15.90 0.05
C TRP A 267 15.07 -15.68 1.40
N PHE A 268 16.26 -16.25 1.50
CA PHE A 268 17.24 -15.92 2.53
C PHE A 268 18.33 -15.06 1.90
N ALA A 269 18.71 -13.99 2.57
CA ALA A 269 19.92 -13.24 2.26
C ALA A 269 20.98 -13.59 3.30
N ILE A 270 22.10 -14.13 2.84
CA ILE A 270 23.14 -14.75 3.67
C ILE A 270 24.44 -14.00 3.38
N PRO A 271 24.89 -13.13 4.31
CA PRO A 271 26.19 -12.50 4.18
C PRO A 271 27.30 -13.55 4.31
N LEU A 272 28.31 -13.47 3.44
CA LEU A 272 29.47 -14.37 3.44
C LEU A 272 30.75 -13.54 3.46
N ASP A 273 31.78 -14.03 4.15
CA ASP A 273 33.14 -13.53 4.00
C ASP A 273 33.73 -14.18 2.73
N LEU A 274 33.89 -13.34 1.70
CA LEU A 274 34.41 -13.75 0.38
C LEU A 274 35.85 -13.24 0.17
#